data_658ee603a63e5f7cdec7ff39390e9d5e
#
_entry.id   658ee603a63e5f7cdec7ff39390e9d5e
#
_cell.length_a   1.000
_cell.length_b   1.000
_cell.length_c   1.000
_cell.angle_alpha   90.00
_cell.angle_beta   90.00
_cell.angle_gamma   90.00
#
_symmetry.space_group_name_H-M   'P 1'
#
loop_
_entity.id
_entity.type
_entity.pdbx_description
1 polymer ?
#
loop_
_entity_poly.entity_id
_entity_poly.type
_entity_poly.pdbx_seq_one_letter_code
_entity_poly.pdbx_strand_id
1 'polypeptide(L)'
;MTNLELDLSVLFLITVILIWFMIAYQFVLTVFGYINYLKSFKEKRFVDENHFDFPTCSILIPAHNEEKVIGRTIESMLQLDYPKDKLKIIVINDGSVDSTKQIINQFVQNDDRVVLFDVPKGLGGKGKSRALNLALEIVESETIAIYDADNTPDKDALKYLAAQLILNKELGAVLGKFRTIN
;
A
#
# COMPACT_ATOMS: atom_id res chain seq x y z
N MET A 1 59.57 -5.40 16.42
CA MET A 1 58.10 -5.53 16.56
C MET A 1 57.81 -6.90 17.10
N THR A 2 57.08 -6.98 18.17
CA THR A 2 56.62 -8.26 18.70
C THR A 2 55.50 -8.81 17.77
N ASN A 3 55.33 -10.12 17.73
CA ASN A 3 54.26 -10.72 16.90
C ASN A 3 52.89 -10.08 17.22
N LEU A 4 52.65 -9.70 18.48
CA LEU A 4 51.43 -9.05 18.92
C LEU A 4 51.26 -7.64 18.32
N GLU A 5 52.32 -6.85 18.14
CA GLU A 5 52.26 -5.52 17.51
C GLU A 5 51.94 -5.65 16.00
N LEU A 6 52.46 -6.68 15.34
CA LEU A 6 52.19 -6.96 13.94
C LEU A 6 50.72 -7.36 13.76
N ASP A 7 50.19 -8.25 14.62
CA ASP A 7 48.79 -8.71 14.57
C ASP A 7 47.82 -7.57 14.82
N LEU A 8 48.10 -6.68 15.77
CA LEU A 8 47.26 -5.49 16.03
C LEU A 8 47.29 -4.49 14.87
N SER A 9 48.45 -4.33 14.20
CA SER A 9 48.56 -3.44 13.03
C SER A 9 47.79 -3.98 11.84
N VAL A 10 47.81 -5.29 11.62
CA VAL A 10 47.02 -5.95 10.56
C VAL A 10 45.53 -5.83 10.86
N LEU A 11 45.08 -6.09 12.09
CA LEU A 11 43.68 -5.93 12.48
C LEU A 11 43.19 -4.50 12.29
N PHE A 12 43.99 -3.51 12.67
CA PHE A 12 43.66 -2.09 12.44
C PHE A 12 43.51 -1.79 10.96
N LEU A 13 44.45 -2.25 10.11
CA LEU A 13 44.36 -2.04 8.67
C LEU A 13 43.09 -2.65 8.05
N ILE A 14 42.74 -3.87 8.44
CA ILE A 14 41.52 -4.55 8.00
C ILE A 14 40.28 -3.73 8.40
N THR A 15 40.25 -3.24 9.65
CA THR A 15 39.14 -2.42 10.16
C THR A 15 38.97 -1.14 9.35
N VAL A 16 40.07 -0.45 9.06
CA VAL A 16 40.05 0.77 8.23
C VAL A 16 39.53 0.47 6.81
N ILE A 17 39.97 -0.61 6.21
CA ILE A 17 39.50 -1.02 4.86
C ILE A 17 38.02 -1.30 4.90
N LEU A 18 37.50 -2.03 5.90
CA LEU A 18 36.07 -2.33 6.04
C LEU A 18 35.23 -1.06 6.24
N ILE A 19 35.70 -0.11 7.02
CA ILE A 19 35.03 1.19 7.22
C ILE A 19 34.94 1.94 5.90
N TRP A 20 36.04 2.05 5.14
CA TRP A 20 36.03 2.71 3.83
C TRP A 20 35.13 2.00 2.81
N PHE A 21 35.11 0.68 2.84
CA PHE A 21 34.22 -0.11 2.01
C PHE A 21 32.73 0.17 2.35
N MET A 22 32.37 0.21 3.65
CA MET A 22 31.02 0.56 4.08
C MET A 22 30.63 1.98 3.66
N ILE A 23 31.53 2.96 3.80
CA ILE A 23 31.29 4.34 3.40
C ILE A 23 31.05 4.42 1.88
N ALA A 24 31.89 3.78 1.08
CA ALA A 24 31.75 3.74 -0.37
C ALA A 24 30.42 3.07 -0.79
N TYR A 25 30.08 1.95 -0.17
CA TYR A 25 28.80 1.27 -0.39
C TYR A 25 27.59 2.17 -0.06
N GLN A 26 27.61 2.83 1.11
CA GLN A 26 26.55 3.75 1.52
C GLN A 26 26.44 4.96 0.57
N PHE A 27 27.55 5.48 0.08
CA PHE A 27 27.58 6.56 -0.89
C PHE A 27 26.89 6.13 -2.20
N VAL A 28 27.23 4.96 -2.73
CA VAL A 28 26.60 4.40 -3.93
C VAL A 28 25.09 4.27 -3.75
N LEU A 29 24.63 3.66 -2.63
CA LEU A 29 23.21 3.53 -2.34
C LEU A 29 22.50 4.90 -2.25
N THR A 30 23.14 5.89 -1.64
CA THR A 30 22.59 7.25 -1.52
C THR A 30 22.42 7.90 -2.89
N VAL A 31 23.42 7.78 -3.78
CA VAL A 31 23.34 8.33 -5.14
C VAL A 31 22.22 7.68 -5.94
N PHE A 32 22.14 6.35 -5.94
CA PHE A 32 21.05 5.65 -6.62
C PHE A 32 19.68 5.96 -6.01
N GLY A 33 19.59 6.05 -4.69
CA GLY A 33 18.38 6.46 -4.00
C GLY A 33 17.92 7.86 -4.40
N TYR A 34 18.86 8.80 -4.53
CA TYR A 34 18.57 10.17 -4.96
C TYR A 34 18.12 10.24 -6.42
N ILE A 35 18.76 9.49 -7.31
CA ILE A 35 18.34 9.39 -8.73
C ILE A 35 16.91 8.85 -8.83
N ASN A 36 16.60 7.77 -8.10
CA ASN A 36 15.25 7.21 -8.05
C ASN A 36 14.22 8.19 -7.46
N TYR A 37 14.59 8.94 -6.42
CA TYR A 37 13.75 9.99 -5.85
C TYR A 37 13.39 11.07 -6.89
N LEU A 38 14.39 11.57 -7.63
CA LEU A 38 14.16 12.57 -8.69
C LEU A 38 13.28 12.03 -9.82
N LYS A 39 13.46 10.76 -10.21
CA LYS A 39 12.62 10.08 -11.20
C LYS A 39 11.16 10.00 -10.72
N SER A 40 10.94 9.52 -9.50
CA SER A 40 9.61 9.43 -8.91
C SER A 40 8.91 10.80 -8.80
N PHE A 41 9.66 11.87 -8.48
CA PHE A 41 9.13 13.22 -8.43
C PHE A 41 8.66 13.72 -9.80
N LYS A 42 9.44 13.47 -10.86
CA LYS A 42 9.07 13.81 -12.23
C LYS A 42 7.84 13.05 -12.71
N GLU A 43 7.74 11.75 -12.37
CA GLU A 43 6.58 10.92 -12.72
C GLU A 43 5.30 11.42 -12.05
N LYS A 44 5.36 11.76 -10.75
CA LYS A 44 4.22 12.36 -10.05
C LYS A 44 3.78 13.67 -10.69
N ARG A 45 4.72 14.57 -10.94
CA ARG A 45 4.45 15.84 -11.59
C ARG A 45 3.82 15.64 -12.97
N PHE A 46 4.30 14.67 -13.75
CA PHE A 46 3.73 14.33 -15.04
C PHE A 46 2.26 13.88 -14.92
N VAL A 47 1.93 13.07 -13.89
CA VAL A 47 0.55 12.66 -13.64
C VAL A 47 -0.33 13.84 -13.23
N ASP A 48 0.19 14.79 -12.45
CA ASP A 48 -0.57 15.96 -12.00
C ASP A 48 -0.82 17.00 -13.12
N GLU A 49 0.11 17.10 -14.07
CA GLU A 49 0.03 18.05 -15.19
C GLU A 49 -0.78 17.50 -16.39
N ASN A 50 -1.05 16.19 -16.45
CA ASN A 50 -1.74 15.56 -17.56
C ASN A 50 -3.11 15.00 -17.14
N HIS A 51 -4.03 14.99 -18.09
CA HIS A 51 -5.36 14.40 -17.89
C HIS A 51 -5.32 12.91 -18.23
N PHE A 52 -5.73 12.06 -17.29
CA PHE A 52 -5.83 10.62 -17.48
C PHE A 52 -7.29 10.18 -17.39
N ASP A 53 -7.70 9.31 -18.31
CA ASP A 53 -8.94 8.58 -18.17
C ASP A 53 -8.68 7.34 -17.30
N PHE A 54 -8.87 7.50 -15.98
CA PHE A 54 -8.61 6.44 -15.02
C PHE A 54 -9.59 5.29 -15.18
N PRO A 55 -9.15 4.02 -15.02
CA PRO A 55 -10.02 2.86 -15.05
C PRO A 55 -10.99 2.86 -13.85
N THR A 56 -12.06 2.09 -13.94
CA THR A 56 -12.86 1.75 -12.76
C THR A 56 -12.02 0.94 -11.77
N CYS A 57 -12.14 1.26 -10.48
CA CYS A 57 -11.34 0.63 -9.42
C CYS A 57 -12.21 0.21 -8.24
N SER A 58 -12.06 -1.04 -7.80
CA SER A 58 -12.60 -1.52 -6.53
C SER A 58 -11.49 -1.66 -5.50
N ILE A 59 -11.62 -0.92 -4.39
CA ILE A 59 -10.75 -1.10 -3.21
C ILE A 59 -11.31 -2.23 -2.37
N LEU A 60 -10.53 -3.25 -2.10
CA LEU A 60 -10.88 -4.38 -1.24
C LEU A 60 -10.20 -4.23 0.13
N ILE A 61 -10.98 -4.20 1.20
CA ILE A 61 -10.50 -4.04 2.58
C ILE A 61 -11.00 -5.23 3.41
N PRO A 62 -10.19 -6.29 3.59
CA PRO A 62 -10.54 -7.38 4.49
C PRO A 62 -10.41 -6.92 5.95
N ALA A 63 -11.47 -7.11 6.73
CA ALA A 63 -11.56 -6.72 8.13
C ALA A 63 -12.05 -7.89 9.01
N HIS A 64 -11.36 -8.14 10.13
CA HIS A 64 -11.75 -9.11 11.13
C HIS A 64 -11.47 -8.57 12.53
N ASN A 65 -12.50 -8.16 13.27
CA ASN A 65 -12.41 -7.54 14.59
C ASN A 65 -11.56 -6.24 14.58
N GLU A 66 -11.87 -5.34 13.66
CA GLU A 66 -11.14 -4.09 13.43
C GLU A 66 -11.97 -2.84 13.84
N GLU A 67 -12.86 -2.95 14.84
CA GLU A 67 -13.76 -1.87 15.29
C GLU A 67 -13.05 -0.55 15.61
N LYS A 68 -11.77 -0.62 16.05
CA LYS A 68 -11.00 0.57 16.47
C LYS A 68 -10.47 1.40 15.30
N VAL A 69 -10.28 0.79 14.14
CA VAL A 69 -9.55 1.40 13.02
C VAL A 69 -10.36 1.47 11.73
N ILE A 70 -11.30 0.56 11.50
CA ILE A 70 -12.01 0.43 10.23
C ILE A 70 -12.75 1.71 9.80
N GLY A 71 -13.34 2.46 10.73
CA GLY A 71 -14.02 3.71 10.42
C GLY A 71 -13.07 4.74 9.82
N ARG A 72 -11.90 4.96 10.45
CA ARG A 72 -10.87 5.88 9.94
C ARG A 72 -10.32 5.43 8.59
N THR A 73 -10.18 4.13 8.39
CA THR A 73 -9.72 3.57 7.12
C THR A 73 -10.70 3.85 6.01
N ILE A 74 -12.01 3.60 6.20
CA ILE A 74 -13.05 3.90 5.20
C ILE A 74 -13.08 5.40 4.90
N GLU A 75 -13.01 6.27 5.91
CA GLU A 75 -12.96 7.72 5.73
C GLU A 75 -11.75 8.14 4.85
N SER A 76 -10.58 7.57 5.08
CA SER A 76 -9.39 7.88 4.28
C SER A 76 -9.53 7.43 2.83
N MET A 77 -10.18 6.28 2.57
CA MET A 77 -10.46 5.81 1.21
C MET A 77 -11.46 6.70 0.48
N LEU A 78 -12.47 7.22 1.18
CA LEU A 78 -13.44 8.15 0.63
C LEU A 78 -12.85 9.51 0.27
N GLN A 79 -11.70 9.89 0.87
CA GLN A 79 -10.96 11.13 0.59
C GLN A 79 -9.92 11.01 -0.53
N LEU A 80 -9.77 9.82 -1.13
CA LEU A 80 -8.84 9.64 -2.25
C LEU A 80 -9.20 10.53 -3.43
N ASP A 81 -8.16 11.15 -4.04
CA ASP A 81 -8.27 11.92 -5.28
C ASP A 81 -8.40 10.97 -6.47
N TYR A 82 -9.62 10.46 -6.65
CA TYR A 82 -9.99 9.55 -7.73
C TYR A 82 -11.42 9.87 -8.19
N PRO A 83 -11.77 9.70 -9.49
CA PRO A 83 -13.15 9.94 -9.97
C PRO A 83 -14.16 9.14 -9.16
N LYS A 84 -15.12 9.82 -8.54
CA LYS A 84 -16.07 9.21 -7.60
C LYS A 84 -16.96 8.16 -8.26
N ASP A 85 -17.31 8.37 -9.51
CA ASP A 85 -18.10 7.48 -10.35
C ASP A 85 -17.33 6.23 -10.79
N LYS A 86 -16.00 6.23 -10.64
CA LYS A 86 -15.09 5.13 -10.99
C LYS A 86 -14.52 4.40 -9.78
N LEU A 87 -14.90 4.77 -8.56
CA LEU A 87 -14.36 4.21 -7.32
C LEU A 87 -15.43 3.48 -6.52
N LYS A 88 -15.20 2.20 -6.20
CA LYS A 88 -15.95 1.43 -5.19
C LYS A 88 -15.03 1.00 -4.04
N ILE A 89 -15.57 0.97 -2.84
CA ILE A 89 -14.86 0.55 -1.62
C ILE A 89 -15.63 -0.64 -1.04
N ILE A 90 -15.10 -1.83 -1.24
CA ILE A 90 -15.70 -3.09 -0.78
C ILE A 90 -15.01 -3.49 0.52
N VAL A 91 -15.71 -3.31 1.64
CA VAL A 91 -15.22 -3.72 2.96
C VAL A 91 -15.72 -5.13 3.24
N ILE A 92 -14.78 -6.05 3.44
CA ILE A 92 -15.04 -7.47 3.58
C ILE A 92 -15.05 -7.82 5.07
N ASN A 93 -16.23 -8.07 5.63
CA ASN A 93 -16.35 -8.53 7.00
C ASN A 93 -16.09 -10.05 7.07
N ASP A 94 -14.91 -10.45 7.53
CA ASP A 94 -14.49 -11.86 7.64
C ASP A 94 -14.94 -12.49 8.97
N GLY A 95 -16.25 -12.41 9.28
CA GLY A 95 -16.83 -13.01 10.47
C GLY A 95 -16.46 -12.31 11.78
N SER A 96 -16.40 -10.98 11.80
CA SER A 96 -16.16 -10.20 13.02
C SER A 96 -17.26 -10.43 14.06
N VAL A 97 -16.87 -10.44 15.33
CA VAL A 97 -17.77 -10.60 16.48
C VAL A 97 -17.93 -9.31 17.31
N ASP A 98 -17.11 -8.30 17.01
CA ASP A 98 -17.13 -6.95 17.60
C ASP A 98 -18.04 -5.99 16.80
N SER A 99 -17.90 -4.67 17.01
CA SER A 99 -18.70 -3.64 16.34
C SER A 99 -18.26 -3.33 14.89
N THR A 100 -17.29 -4.07 14.31
CA THR A 100 -16.76 -3.82 12.96
C THR A 100 -17.88 -3.73 11.92
N LYS A 101 -18.77 -4.72 11.88
CA LYS A 101 -19.87 -4.76 10.91
C LYS A 101 -20.84 -3.60 11.06
N GLN A 102 -21.16 -3.19 12.31
CA GLN A 102 -22.05 -2.05 12.56
C GLN A 102 -21.46 -0.75 12.04
N ILE A 103 -20.14 -0.54 12.26
CA ILE A 103 -19.42 0.63 11.76
C ILE A 103 -19.44 0.68 10.25
N ILE A 104 -19.15 -0.42 9.56
CA ILE A 104 -19.17 -0.49 8.10
C ILE A 104 -20.58 -0.12 7.57
N ASN A 105 -21.64 -0.66 8.17
CA ASN A 105 -23.02 -0.38 7.76
C ASN A 105 -23.39 1.11 7.84
N GLN A 106 -22.83 1.86 8.79
CA GLN A 106 -23.03 3.32 8.84
C GLN A 106 -22.49 4.02 7.59
N PHE A 107 -21.33 3.60 7.10
CA PHE A 107 -20.77 4.16 5.87
C PHE A 107 -21.57 3.75 4.62
N VAL A 108 -22.02 2.50 4.55
CA VAL A 108 -22.88 2.01 3.46
C VAL A 108 -24.17 2.83 3.32
N GLN A 109 -24.75 3.26 4.45
CA GLN A 109 -25.97 4.10 4.44
C GLN A 109 -25.71 5.55 4.00
N ASN A 110 -24.46 6.04 4.14
CA ASN A 110 -24.11 7.43 3.89
C ASN A 110 -23.39 7.69 2.57
N ASP A 111 -22.80 6.67 1.92
CA ASP A 111 -22.05 6.84 0.67
C ASP A 111 -22.19 5.58 -0.22
N ASP A 112 -22.77 5.75 -1.40
CA ASP A 112 -23.05 4.68 -2.36
C ASP A 112 -21.81 3.97 -2.91
N ARG A 113 -20.62 4.56 -2.69
CA ARG A 113 -19.35 3.93 -3.07
C ARG A 113 -18.91 2.84 -2.11
N VAL A 114 -19.44 2.83 -0.88
CA VAL A 114 -19.10 1.84 0.15
C VAL A 114 -20.04 0.64 0.08
N VAL A 115 -19.47 -0.54 -0.01
CA VAL A 115 -20.20 -1.81 -0.06
C VAL A 115 -19.71 -2.72 1.04
N LEU A 116 -20.60 -3.29 1.82
CA LEU A 116 -20.28 -4.37 2.76
C LEU A 116 -20.39 -5.72 2.04
N PHE A 117 -19.31 -6.45 2.00
CA PHE A 117 -19.31 -7.88 1.69
C PHE A 117 -19.18 -8.69 3.00
N ASP A 118 -20.27 -9.31 3.40
CA ASP A 118 -20.30 -10.13 4.62
C ASP A 118 -20.00 -11.58 4.25
N VAL A 119 -18.86 -12.10 4.67
CA VAL A 119 -18.46 -13.48 4.35
C VAL A 119 -19.50 -14.45 4.92
N PRO A 120 -20.02 -15.40 4.13
CA PRO A 120 -21.05 -16.31 4.57
C PRO A 120 -20.69 -17.06 5.86
N LYS A 121 -21.70 -17.32 6.71
CA LYS A 121 -21.51 -18.04 7.97
C LYS A 121 -20.83 -19.40 7.75
N GLY A 122 -19.81 -19.70 8.58
CA GLY A 122 -19.01 -20.91 8.48
C GLY A 122 -17.83 -20.82 7.49
N LEU A 123 -17.75 -19.75 6.68
CA LEU A 123 -16.63 -19.48 5.80
C LEU A 123 -15.69 -18.39 6.34
N GLY A 124 -16.16 -17.52 7.23
CA GLY A 124 -15.39 -16.43 7.83
C GLY A 124 -14.34 -16.88 8.85
N GLY A 125 -13.40 -15.97 9.16
CA GLY A 125 -12.33 -16.22 10.13
C GLY A 125 -11.26 -17.22 9.67
N LYS A 126 -11.19 -17.48 8.36
CA LYS A 126 -10.23 -18.46 7.78
C LYS A 126 -9.07 -17.80 7.04
N GLY A 127 -8.90 -16.50 7.23
CA GLY A 127 -7.77 -15.73 6.75
C GLY A 127 -8.05 -14.83 5.56
N LYS A 128 -7.25 -13.77 5.47
CA LYS A 128 -7.35 -12.66 4.52
C LYS A 128 -7.48 -13.10 3.06
N SER A 129 -6.65 -14.04 2.61
CA SER A 129 -6.64 -14.47 1.20
C SER A 129 -7.95 -15.11 0.78
N ARG A 130 -8.60 -15.86 1.68
CA ARG A 130 -9.90 -16.48 1.40
C ARG A 130 -11.00 -15.43 1.33
N ALA A 131 -11.04 -14.51 2.27
CA ALA A 131 -12.01 -13.42 2.28
C ALA A 131 -11.92 -12.58 1.00
N LEU A 132 -10.69 -12.24 0.56
CA LEU A 132 -10.45 -11.55 -0.70
C LEU A 132 -10.95 -12.35 -1.91
N ASN A 133 -10.64 -13.65 -1.99
CA ASN A 133 -11.08 -14.48 -3.12
C ASN A 133 -12.60 -14.57 -3.23
N LEU A 134 -13.32 -14.64 -2.11
CA LEU A 134 -14.77 -14.62 -2.11
C LEU A 134 -15.33 -13.26 -2.57
N ALA A 135 -14.72 -12.16 -2.15
CA ALA A 135 -15.16 -10.84 -2.55
C ALA A 135 -14.89 -10.54 -4.04
N LEU A 136 -13.91 -11.21 -4.67
CA LEU A 136 -13.66 -11.08 -6.11
C LEU A 136 -14.87 -11.45 -6.97
N GLU A 137 -15.77 -12.31 -6.48
CA GLU A 137 -16.98 -12.72 -7.22
C GLU A 137 -17.97 -11.57 -7.47
N ILE A 138 -17.88 -10.48 -6.67
CA ILE A 138 -18.74 -9.30 -6.82
C ILE A 138 -18.03 -8.09 -7.43
N VAL A 139 -16.78 -8.24 -7.81
CA VAL A 139 -15.99 -7.15 -8.41
C VAL A 139 -16.24 -7.07 -9.91
N GLU A 140 -16.72 -5.91 -10.36
CA GLU A 140 -16.98 -5.64 -11.80
C GLU A 140 -16.02 -4.61 -12.39
N SER A 141 -15.13 -4.02 -11.56
CA SER A 141 -14.21 -2.98 -11.99
C SER A 141 -13.04 -3.52 -12.79
N GLU A 142 -12.44 -2.66 -13.65
CA GLU A 142 -11.28 -2.99 -14.48
C GLU A 142 -10.02 -3.24 -13.66
N THR A 143 -9.91 -2.59 -12.49
CA THR A 143 -8.75 -2.68 -11.61
C THR A 143 -9.17 -2.92 -10.17
N ILE A 144 -8.26 -3.51 -9.39
CA ILE A 144 -8.47 -3.80 -7.98
C ILE A 144 -7.31 -3.22 -7.18
N ALA A 145 -7.62 -2.56 -6.07
CA ALA A 145 -6.64 -2.16 -5.07
C ALA A 145 -6.92 -2.89 -3.75
N ILE A 146 -5.89 -3.41 -3.09
CA ILE A 146 -6.02 -4.11 -1.81
C ILE A 146 -5.35 -3.27 -0.74
N TYR A 147 -6.11 -2.94 0.31
CA TYR A 147 -5.63 -2.24 1.49
C TYR A 147 -5.94 -3.03 2.76
N ASP A 148 -5.08 -2.91 3.77
CA ASP A 148 -5.37 -3.47 5.09
C ASP A 148 -6.35 -2.57 5.86
N ALA A 149 -7.06 -3.14 6.82
CA ALA A 149 -8.08 -2.43 7.60
C ALA A 149 -7.53 -1.33 8.52
N ASP A 150 -6.22 -1.25 8.70
CA ASP A 150 -5.50 -0.24 9.48
C ASP A 150 -4.72 0.77 8.63
N ASN A 151 -4.78 0.65 7.29
CA ASN A 151 -4.05 1.52 6.38
C ASN A 151 -4.73 2.88 6.18
N THR A 152 -3.91 3.92 6.13
CA THR A 152 -4.33 5.28 5.79
C THR A 152 -3.50 5.78 4.60
N PRO A 153 -3.97 5.63 3.36
CA PRO A 153 -3.23 6.07 2.19
C PRO A 153 -3.18 7.61 2.08
N ASP A 154 -2.13 8.11 1.42
CA ASP A 154 -2.12 9.49 0.93
C ASP A 154 -3.27 9.66 -0.08
N LYS A 155 -3.92 10.84 -0.09
CA LYS A 155 -5.07 11.12 -0.97
C LYS A 155 -4.78 10.88 -2.46
N ASP A 156 -3.55 11.09 -2.90
CA ASP A 156 -3.14 10.93 -4.31
C ASP A 156 -2.60 9.53 -4.62
N ALA A 157 -2.53 8.63 -3.62
CA ALA A 157 -1.86 7.33 -3.76
C ALA A 157 -2.46 6.48 -4.89
N LEU A 158 -3.79 6.33 -4.90
CA LEU A 158 -4.48 5.51 -5.90
C LEU A 158 -4.32 6.08 -7.31
N LYS A 159 -4.41 7.40 -7.45
CA LYS A 159 -4.20 8.12 -8.72
C LYS A 159 -2.85 7.79 -9.34
N TYR A 160 -1.78 7.87 -8.55
CA TYR A 160 -0.43 7.57 -9.04
C TYR A 160 -0.24 6.08 -9.37
N LEU A 161 -0.82 5.18 -8.60
CA LEU A 161 -0.76 3.73 -8.90
C LEU A 161 -1.52 3.40 -10.19
N ALA A 162 -2.72 3.92 -10.36
CA ALA A 162 -3.52 3.72 -11.57
C ALA A 162 -2.84 4.32 -12.81
N ALA A 163 -2.24 5.52 -12.69
CA ALA A 163 -1.49 6.13 -13.79
C ALA A 163 -0.32 5.25 -14.25
N GLN A 164 0.38 4.57 -13.35
CA GLN A 164 1.45 3.64 -13.71
C GLN A 164 0.94 2.44 -14.52
N LEU A 165 -0.23 1.90 -14.20
CA LEU A 165 -0.86 0.83 -14.99
C LEU A 165 -1.26 1.30 -16.39
N ILE A 166 -1.74 2.54 -16.51
CA ILE A 166 -2.11 3.14 -17.81
C ILE A 166 -0.87 3.35 -18.69
N LEU A 167 0.20 3.90 -18.09
CA LEU A 167 1.43 4.27 -18.81
C LEU A 167 2.25 3.03 -19.24
N ASN A 168 2.18 1.95 -18.48
CA ASN A 168 2.98 0.74 -18.69
C ASN A 168 2.06 -0.48 -18.85
N LYS A 169 1.58 -0.70 -20.04
CA LYS A 169 0.63 -1.80 -20.36
C LYS A 169 1.18 -3.22 -20.12
N GLU A 170 2.48 -3.36 -19.93
CA GLU A 170 3.11 -4.65 -19.60
C GLU A 170 3.03 -4.98 -18.09
N LEU A 171 2.62 -4.02 -17.24
CA LEU A 171 2.49 -4.24 -15.81
C LEU A 171 1.16 -4.92 -15.49
N GLY A 172 1.23 -6.08 -14.85
CA GLY A 172 0.05 -6.74 -14.28
C GLY A 172 -0.34 -6.21 -12.89
N ALA A 173 0.58 -5.56 -12.17
CA ALA A 173 0.35 -4.99 -10.85
C ALA A 173 1.37 -3.89 -10.53
N VAL A 174 0.97 -2.97 -9.61
CA VAL A 174 1.83 -1.92 -9.06
C VAL A 174 1.72 -1.93 -7.54
N LEU A 175 2.84 -1.81 -6.85
CA LEU A 175 2.89 -1.76 -5.39
C LEU A 175 3.19 -0.35 -4.89
N GLY A 176 2.38 0.14 -3.96
CA GLY A 176 2.60 1.41 -3.27
C GLY A 176 3.74 1.32 -2.26
N LYS A 177 4.40 2.45 -2.01
CA LYS A 177 5.41 2.56 -0.95
C LYS A 177 4.74 2.87 0.38
N PHE A 178 4.96 2.02 1.36
CA PHE A 178 4.51 2.26 2.74
C PHE A 178 5.45 3.21 3.48
N ARG A 179 4.86 4.09 4.30
CA ARG A 179 5.58 4.92 5.27
C ARG A 179 4.95 4.68 6.64
N THR A 180 5.78 4.41 7.63
CA THR A 180 5.34 4.39 9.03
C THR A 180 5.17 5.83 9.49
N ILE A 181 3.99 6.19 9.99
CA ILE A 181 3.71 7.48 10.62
C ILE A 181 3.70 7.18 12.13
N ASN A 182 4.67 7.72 12.84
CA ASN A 182 4.75 7.64 14.31
C ASN A 182 4.00 8.80 14.94
#